data_ba26405a5274d4e0e356312fad1ecae9
#
_entry.id   ba26405a5274d4e0e356312fad1ecae9
#
_cell.length_a   1.000
_cell.length_b   1.000
_cell.length_c   1.000
_cell.angle_alpha   90.00
_cell.angle_beta   90.00
_cell.angle_gamma   90.00
#
_symmetry.space_group_name_H-M   'P 1'
#
loop_
_entity.id
_entity.type
_entity.pdbx_description
1 polymer ?
#
loop_
_entity_poly.entity_id
_entity_poly.type
_entity_poly.pdbx_seq_one_letter_code
_entity_poly.pdbx_strand_id
1 'polypeptide(L)'
;MADTKSMVDEILKRVLMRIDGADLSKTTGVTGNASCACDSSPVSSPTTNQLQTSMITEHVGSTTTGDTIGLVIANVDSQVLEAMKLTKSYRSIGILGSRTGAGPQIMAADEAVKATNTEIVSIELARDMKGGAGSGSLIIFGGDDVSDVRRSVEVALRELERTFGEVYMNEAGHVEVQYTARAGEALVTAFGTPEGKAFGLIVGAPPAAIGVVMADTAVKSANVDMVGYRSPSSSAMCNEVTLEISGDAGAVKQAVKAARDVGLVLLETMGSTPKNIGSSYII
;
A
#
# COMPACT_ATOMS: atom_id res chain seq x y z
N MET A 1 -39.74 3.40 20.66
CA MET A 1 -39.09 4.55 19.99
C MET A 1 -38.65 5.67 20.96
N ALA A 2 -38.79 5.54 22.24
CA ALA A 2 -38.35 6.56 23.23
C ALA A 2 -36.94 6.33 23.76
N ASP A 3 -36.38 5.15 23.63
CA ASP A 3 -35.13 4.75 24.29
C ASP A 3 -33.84 5.12 23.49
N THR A 4 -33.93 5.21 22.17
CA THR A 4 -32.78 5.50 21.32
C THR A 4 -32.31 6.97 21.39
N LYS A 5 -33.24 7.89 21.62
CA LYS A 5 -32.96 9.33 21.74
C LYS A 5 -32.25 9.65 23.04
N SER A 6 -32.66 9.00 24.14
CA SER A 6 -32.01 9.10 25.45
C SER A 6 -30.57 8.61 25.45
N MET A 7 -30.29 7.52 24.71
CA MET A 7 -28.96 6.93 24.61
C MET A 7 -27.99 7.79 23.78
N VAL A 8 -28.48 8.42 22.73
CA VAL A 8 -27.70 9.36 21.91
C VAL A 8 -27.35 10.63 22.68
N ASP A 9 -28.30 11.18 23.46
CA ASP A 9 -28.07 12.36 24.29
C ASP A 9 -27.05 12.08 25.43
N GLU A 10 -27.04 10.88 25.98
CA GLU A 10 -26.07 10.46 27.01
C GLU A 10 -24.65 10.31 26.41
N ILE A 11 -24.52 9.76 25.22
CA ILE A 11 -23.24 9.62 24.51
C ILE A 11 -22.68 11.00 24.10
N LEU A 12 -23.51 11.89 23.60
CA LEU A 12 -23.15 13.27 23.26
C LEU A 12 -22.65 14.04 24.48
N LYS A 13 -23.31 13.88 25.62
CA LYS A 13 -22.92 14.52 26.90
C LYS A 13 -21.56 14.04 27.40
N ARG A 14 -21.25 12.74 27.26
CA ARG A 14 -19.94 12.16 27.61
C ARG A 14 -18.80 12.59 26.66
N VAL A 15 -19.09 12.79 25.37
CA VAL A 15 -18.14 13.31 24.40
C VAL A 15 -17.82 14.78 24.66
N LEU A 16 -18.84 15.61 24.93
CA LEU A 16 -18.66 17.02 25.25
C LEU A 16 -17.89 17.25 26.57
N MET A 17 -18.13 16.47 27.60
CA MET A 17 -17.37 16.57 28.87
C MET A 17 -15.88 16.18 28.73
N ARG A 18 -15.49 15.45 27.70
CA ARG A 18 -14.08 15.16 27.42
C ARG A 18 -13.37 16.27 26.64
N ILE A 19 -14.10 17.14 25.96
CA ILE A 19 -13.55 18.27 25.20
C ILE A 19 -13.35 19.49 26.10
N ASP A 20 -14.20 19.70 27.09
CA ASP A 20 -14.11 20.84 28.04
C ASP A 20 -13.02 20.68 29.12
N GLY A 21 -12.35 19.53 29.20
CA GLY A 21 -11.24 19.26 30.13
C GLY A 21 -9.84 19.64 29.64
N ALA A 22 -9.69 20.20 28.47
CA ALA A 22 -8.42 20.70 27.95
C ALA A 22 -8.25 22.18 28.30
N ASP A 23 -7.40 22.45 29.29
CA ASP A 23 -7.06 23.78 29.79
C ASP A 23 -6.42 24.67 28.68
N LEU A 24 -7.19 25.65 28.18
CA LEU A 24 -6.84 26.63 27.16
C LEU A 24 -6.26 27.91 27.73
N SER A 25 -5.64 27.89 28.91
CA SER A 25 -5.18 29.09 29.61
C SER A 25 -3.68 29.36 29.53
N LYS A 26 -3.01 29.09 28.39
CA LYS A 26 -1.64 29.58 28.18
C LYS A 26 -1.34 29.89 26.71
N THR A 27 -1.89 31.01 26.20
CA THR A 27 -1.24 31.80 25.15
C THR A 27 -1.81 33.21 25.12
N THR A 28 -1.23 34.09 25.92
CA THR A 28 -1.38 35.53 25.75
C THR A 28 -0.13 36.09 25.13
N GLY A 29 -0.30 36.80 24.01
CA GLY A 29 0.51 37.93 23.62
C GLY A 29 1.69 37.67 22.69
N VAL A 30 1.47 37.91 21.39
CA VAL A 30 2.39 38.75 20.58
C VAL A 30 1.59 39.35 19.44
N THR A 31 1.36 40.64 19.49
CA THR A 31 1.00 41.52 18.36
C THR A 31 2.28 41.89 17.64
N GLY A 32 2.40 41.54 16.39
CA GLY A 32 3.51 41.93 15.53
C GLY A 32 3.15 41.85 14.05
N ASN A 33 2.85 43.03 13.47
CA ASN A 33 2.81 43.21 12.01
C ASN A 33 4.13 42.80 11.40
N ALA A 34 4.13 41.84 10.49
CA ALA A 34 5.26 41.60 9.61
C ALA A 34 4.77 41.37 8.18
N SER A 35 5.13 42.30 7.32
CA SER A 35 5.00 42.27 5.87
C SER A 35 5.69 41.04 5.28
N CYS A 36 4.99 40.33 4.41
CA CYS A 36 5.57 39.25 3.60
C CYS A 36 6.55 39.83 2.57
N ALA A 37 7.86 39.71 2.83
CA ALA A 37 8.88 39.76 1.80
C ALA A 37 9.19 38.32 1.39
N CYS A 38 8.92 37.98 0.11
CA CYS A 38 9.34 36.72 -0.49
C CYS A 38 10.85 36.73 -0.66
N ASP A 39 11.56 36.10 0.25
CA ASP A 39 12.99 35.86 0.11
C ASP A 39 13.21 34.51 -0.56
N SER A 40 13.66 34.54 -1.81
CA SER A 40 14.00 33.40 -2.63
C SER A 40 15.43 32.94 -2.31
N SER A 41 15.58 32.30 -1.17
CA SER A 41 16.81 31.55 -0.87
C SER A 41 16.68 30.13 -1.36
N PRO A 42 17.68 29.53 -2.04
CA PRO A 42 17.59 28.14 -2.50
C PRO A 42 17.51 27.23 -1.28
N VAL A 43 16.46 26.38 -1.28
CA VAL A 43 16.32 25.29 -0.31
C VAL A 43 17.54 24.39 -0.48
N SER A 44 18.48 24.50 0.43
CA SER A 44 19.61 23.59 0.54
C SER A 44 19.04 22.19 0.80
N SER A 45 19.33 21.25 -0.09
CA SER A 45 19.09 19.82 0.11
C SER A 45 19.58 19.42 1.49
N PRO A 46 18.83 18.65 2.29
CA PRO A 46 19.31 18.21 3.59
C PRO A 46 20.59 17.42 3.38
N THR A 47 21.65 17.96 3.93
CA THR A 47 22.98 17.37 3.87
C THR A 47 22.93 15.99 4.51
N THR A 48 23.46 15.00 3.84
CA THR A 48 23.59 13.56 4.18
C THR A 48 24.23 13.28 5.57
N ASN A 49 24.60 14.31 6.32
CA ASN A 49 25.35 14.22 7.57
C ASN A 49 24.52 13.95 8.85
N GLN A 50 23.19 13.87 8.77
CA GLN A 50 22.38 13.58 9.97
C GLN A 50 22.04 12.10 10.15
N LEU A 51 22.32 11.24 9.15
CA LEU A 51 22.12 9.79 9.23
C LEU A 51 23.32 9.02 9.80
N GLN A 52 24.41 9.71 10.16
CA GLN A 52 25.61 9.07 10.70
C GLN A 52 25.54 8.68 12.18
N THR A 53 24.42 8.86 12.86
CA THR A 53 24.29 8.49 14.28
C THR A 53 23.91 7.02 14.51
N SER A 54 23.59 6.25 13.47
CA SER A 54 23.45 4.81 13.55
C SER A 54 24.26 4.17 12.43
N MET A 55 25.43 3.66 12.74
CA MET A 55 26.27 2.87 11.81
C MET A 55 25.63 1.57 11.32
N ILE A 56 24.34 1.36 11.59
CA ILE A 56 23.64 0.07 11.45
C ILE A 56 22.36 0.21 10.58
N THR A 57 21.90 1.45 10.32
CA THR A 57 20.74 1.71 9.48
C THR A 57 21.15 2.41 8.18
N GLU A 58 20.73 1.85 7.05
CA GLU A 58 21.01 2.38 5.72
C GLU A 58 19.72 2.84 5.05
N HIS A 59 19.73 4.05 4.48
CA HIS A 59 18.72 4.49 3.54
C HIS A 59 19.08 3.99 2.14
N VAL A 60 18.34 3.01 1.64
CA VAL A 60 18.58 2.40 0.32
C VAL A 60 18.05 3.29 -0.80
N GLY A 61 16.87 3.87 -0.59
CA GLY A 61 16.27 4.78 -1.56
C GLY A 61 14.87 5.23 -1.17
N SER A 62 14.39 6.23 -1.90
CA SER A 62 13.01 6.72 -1.81
C SER A 62 12.49 7.05 -3.19
N THR A 63 11.18 6.89 -3.40
CA THR A 63 10.52 7.27 -4.65
C THR A 63 9.19 7.96 -4.38
N THR A 64 8.79 8.87 -5.26
CA THR A 64 7.46 9.46 -5.25
C THR A 64 6.38 8.46 -5.65
N THR A 65 6.76 7.34 -6.28
CA THR A 65 5.86 6.24 -6.62
C THR A 65 5.38 5.58 -5.33
N GLY A 66 4.09 5.72 -5.02
CA GLY A 66 3.48 5.27 -3.78
C GLY A 66 3.98 5.99 -2.51
N ASP A 67 4.76 7.06 -2.64
CA ASP A 67 5.48 7.73 -1.53
C ASP A 67 6.23 6.70 -0.69
N THR A 68 7.15 6.02 -1.32
CA THR A 68 7.82 4.83 -0.78
C THR A 68 9.23 5.14 -0.32
N ILE A 69 9.61 4.55 0.83
CA ILE A 69 10.96 4.57 1.37
C ILE A 69 11.46 3.14 1.59
N GLY A 70 12.71 2.90 1.23
CA GLY A 70 13.42 1.65 1.47
C GLY A 70 14.59 1.82 2.43
N LEU A 71 14.61 1.00 3.48
CA LEU A 71 15.60 1.06 4.56
C LEU A 71 16.16 -0.34 4.84
N VAL A 72 17.37 -0.39 5.43
CA VAL A 72 17.97 -1.63 5.94
C VAL A 72 18.53 -1.40 7.34
N ILE A 73 18.29 -2.35 8.24
CA ILE A 73 18.94 -2.41 9.55
C ILE A 73 19.82 -3.67 9.57
N ALA A 74 21.13 -3.48 9.58
CA ALA A 74 22.10 -4.59 9.47
C ALA A 74 22.21 -5.46 10.72
N ASN A 75 21.88 -4.93 11.88
CA ASN A 75 21.89 -5.68 13.15
C ASN A 75 20.76 -5.16 14.02
N VAL A 76 19.62 -5.82 13.90
CA VAL A 76 18.38 -5.39 14.57
C VAL A 76 18.48 -5.67 16.05
N ASP A 77 18.06 -4.72 16.88
CA ASP A 77 17.95 -4.92 18.32
C ASP A 77 16.94 -6.03 18.64
N SER A 78 17.33 -6.95 19.52
CA SER A 78 16.51 -8.11 19.87
C SER A 78 15.17 -7.73 20.50
N GLN A 79 15.12 -6.63 21.25
CA GLN A 79 13.86 -6.15 21.85
C GLN A 79 12.89 -5.64 20.77
N VAL A 80 13.41 -5.05 19.68
CA VAL A 80 12.57 -4.62 18.53
C VAL A 80 12.02 -5.85 17.82
N LEU A 81 12.84 -6.87 17.54
CA LEU A 81 12.39 -8.13 16.94
C LEU A 81 11.31 -8.81 17.79
N GLU A 82 11.51 -8.86 19.11
CA GLU A 82 10.53 -9.40 20.04
C GLU A 82 9.22 -8.60 20.05
N ALA A 83 9.30 -7.27 20.07
CA ALA A 83 8.13 -6.39 20.01
C ALA A 83 7.35 -6.55 18.71
N MET A 84 8.04 -6.81 17.60
CA MET A 84 7.42 -7.10 16.29
C MET A 84 6.79 -8.49 16.23
N LYS A 85 6.97 -9.33 17.26
CA LYS A 85 6.42 -10.70 17.38
C LYS A 85 6.78 -11.59 16.19
N LEU A 86 8.00 -11.49 15.72
CA LEU A 86 8.46 -12.28 14.59
C LEU A 86 8.65 -13.75 15.02
N THR A 87 8.27 -14.66 14.12
CA THR A 87 8.37 -16.10 14.35
C THR A 87 9.82 -16.60 14.33
N LYS A 88 10.71 -15.84 13.73
CA LYS A 88 12.12 -16.16 13.53
C LYS A 88 12.98 -14.94 13.88
N SER A 89 14.15 -15.18 14.45
CA SER A 89 15.13 -14.13 14.70
C SER A 89 15.95 -13.88 13.44
N TYR A 90 15.96 -12.65 12.97
CA TYR A 90 16.74 -12.21 11.82
C TYR A 90 17.87 -11.31 12.30
N ARG A 91 19.06 -11.47 11.71
CA ARG A 91 20.17 -10.56 11.98
C ARG A 91 19.95 -9.22 11.30
N SER A 92 19.43 -9.24 10.08
CA SER A 92 19.21 -8.06 9.28
C SER A 92 17.77 -8.02 8.78
N ILE A 93 17.18 -6.83 8.70
CA ILE A 93 15.87 -6.60 8.10
C ILE A 93 15.93 -5.49 7.05
N GLY A 94 15.19 -5.71 5.97
CA GLY A 94 14.84 -4.70 4.98
C GLY A 94 13.43 -4.19 5.24
N ILE A 95 13.22 -2.92 5.03
CA ILE A 95 11.94 -2.25 5.30
C ILE A 95 11.51 -1.52 4.04
N LEU A 96 10.33 -1.83 3.54
CA LEU A 96 9.67 -1.07 2.48
C LEU A 96 8.40 -0.47 3.07
N GLY A 97 8.40 0.85 3.23
CA GLY A 97 7.25 1.59 3.76
C GLY A 97 6.65 2.49 2.69
N SER A 98 5.34 2.43 2.49
CA SER A 98 4.63 3.24 1.50
C SER A 98 3.36 3.86 2.05
N ARG A 99 2.92 4.97 1.44
CA ARG A 99 1.66 5.63 1.81
C ARG A 99 0.49 5.19 0.95
N THR A 100 0.74 4.69 -0.26
CA THR A 100 -0.31 4.23 -1.20
C THR A 100 0.18 3.04 -2.02
N GLY A 101 -0.75 2.35 -2.69
CA GLY A 101 -0.44 1.31 -3.66
C GLY A 101 -0.01 -0.01 -3.03
N ALA A 102 -0.75 -0.50 -2.04
CA ALA A 102 -0.44 -1.76 -1.37
C ALA A 102 -0.28 -2.95 -2.33
N GLY A 103 -1.15 -3.07 -3.33
CA GLY A 103 -1.04 -4.13 -4.35
C GLY A 103 0.27 -4.07 -5.13
N PRO A 104 0.61 -2.95 -5.80
CA PRO A 104 1.89 -2.74 -6.44
C PRO A 104 3.09 -3.01 -5.53
N GLN A 105 3.03 -2.57 -4.25
CA GLN A 105 4.10 -2.79 -3.27
C GLN A 105 4.31 -4.27 -2.96
N ILE A 106 3.23 -5.03 -2.76
CA ILE A 106 3.28 -6.48 -2.51
C ILE A 106 3.82 -7.21 -3.74
N MET A 107 3.39 -6.82 -4.95
CA MET A 107 3.91 -7.38 -6.20
C MET A 107 5.41 -7.11 -6.36
N ALA A 108 5.87 -5.92 -6.03
CA ALA A 108 7.29 -5.57 -6.08
C ALA A 108 8.10 -6.37 -5.02
N ALA A 109 7.54 -6.57 -3.83
CA ALA A 109 8.15 -7.40 -2.79
C ALA A 109 8.23 -8.87 -3.20
N ASP A 110 7.21 -9.38 -3.90
CA ASP A 110 7.20 -10.76 -4.42
C ASP A 110 8.35 -11.00 -5.43
N GLU A 111 8.60 -10.05 -6.31
CA GLU A 111 9.76 -10.10 -7.23
C GLU A 111 11.10 -9.95 -6.48
N ALA A 112 11.13 -9.19 -5.39
CA ALA A 112 12.32 -9.00 -4.59
C ALA A 112 12.76 -10.30 -3.90
N VAL A 113 11.85 -11.01 -3.23
CA VAL A 113 12.19 -12.30 -2.57
C VAL A 113 12.52 -13.40 -3.57
N LYS A 114 11.92 -13.39 -4.77
CA LYS A 114 12.30 -14.31 -5.84
C LYS A 114 13.73 -14.08 -6.36
N ALA A 115 14.23 -12.85 -6.24
CA ALA A 115 15.53 -12.44 -6.78
C ALA A 115 16.67 -12.46 -5.74
N THR A 116 16.39 -12.79 -4.48
CA THR A 116 17.34 -12.72 -3.37
C THR A 116 17.16 -13.90 -2.43
N ASN A 117 18.10 -14.07 -1.49
CA ASN A 117 18.00 -15.08 -0.43
C ASN A 117 17.41 -14.44 0.84
N THR A 118 16.23 -13.85 0.70
CA THR A 118 15.45 -13.24 1.80
C THR A 118 14.07 -13.82 1.86
N GLU A 119 13.39 -13.64 2.98
CA GLU A 119 12.01 -14.07 3.20
C GLU A 119 11.14 -12.88 3.61
N ILE A 120 9.82 -13.02 3.41
CA ILE A 120 8.86 -12.05 3.89
C ILE A 120 8.59 -12.31 5.38
N VAL A 121 8.93 -11.32 6.21
CA VAL A 121 8.72 -11.38 7.65
C VAL A 121 7.31 -10.94 8.02
N SER A 122 6.88 -9.81 7.47
CA SER A 122 5.52 -9.30 7.65
C SER A 122 5.08 -8.42 6.48
N ILE A 123 3.78 -8.39 6.27
CA ILE A 123 3.10 -7.45 5.37
C ILE A 123 1.92 -6.86 6.16
N GLU A 124 1.99 -5.57 6.41
CA GLU A 124 0.93 -4.83 7.07
C GLU A 124 0.35 -3.79 6.13
N LEU A 125 -0.98 -3.77 6.00
CA LEU A 125 -1.70 -2.81 5.17
C LEU A 125 -2.21 -1.68 6.03
N ALA A 126 -1.62 -0.51 5.86
CA ALA A 126 -1.91 0.67 6.64
C ALA A 126 -2.80 1.65 5.88
N ARG A 127 -3.85 2.16 6.55
CA ARG A 127 -4.63 3.26 6.01
C ARG A 127 -3.85 4.56 6.17
N ASP A 128 -3.69 5.31 5.07
CA ASP A 128 -3.09 6.65 5.09
C ASP A 128 -4.12 7.71 4.69
N MET A 129 -4.01 8.89 5.29
CA MET A 129 -4.89 10.03 5.01
C MET A 129 -4.52 10.79 3.73
N LYS A 130 -3.36 10.50 3.14
CA LYS A 130 -2.93 11.13 1.90
C LYS A 130 -3.85 10.80 0.73
N GLY A 131 -4.51 9.64 0.78
CA GLY A 131 -5.28 9.12 -0.35
C GLY A 131 -4.38 8.62 -1.48
N GLY A 132 -4.99 8.23 -2.58
CA GLY A 132 -4.30 7.67 -3.75
C GLY A 132 -4.79 6.27 -4.09
N ALA A 133 -3.95 5.46 -4.70
CA ALA A 133 -4.28 4.10 -5.12
C ALA A 133 -4.20 3.12 -3.94
N GLY A 134 -5.33 2.88 -3.29
CA GLY A 134 -5.45 1.94 -2.20
C GLY A 134 -4.71 2.34 -0.91
N SER A 135 -4.51 1.38 -0.04
CA SER A 135 -3.82 1.54 1.24
C SER A 135 -2.31 1.70 1.07
N GLY A 136 -1.66 2.25 2.10
CA GLY A 136 -0.21 2.12 2.25
C GLY A 136 0.19 0.73 2.74
N SER A 137 1.49 0.48 2.85
CA SER A 137 2.02 -0.78 3.34
C SER A 137 3.29 -0.60 4.17
N LEU A 138 3.48 -1.53 5.09
CA LEU A 138 4.75 -1.80 5.75
C LEU A 138 5.12 -3.25 5.45
N ILE A 139 6.20 -3.44 4.68
CA ILE A 139 6.69 -4.76 4.30
C ILE A 139 8.08 -4.94 4.90
N ILE A 140 8.28 -6.05 5.60
CA ILE A 140 9.56 -6.39 6.22
C ILE A 140 10.14 -7.62 5.55
N PHE A 141 11.36 -7.47 5.04
CA PHE A 141 12.20 -8.56 4.56
C PHE A 141 13.15 -9.00 5.66
N GLY A 142 13.39 -10.30 5.79
CA GLY A 142 14.36 -10.86 6.73
C GLY A 142 15.44 -11.65 6.01
N GLY A 143 16.63 -11.62 6.56
CA GLY A 143 17.75 -12.41 6.06
C GLY A 143 18.94 -12.41 7.02
N ASP A 144 19.80 -13.39 6.84
CA ASP A 144 21.03 -13.51 7.63
C ASP A 144 22.17 -12.64 7.07
N ASP A 145 22.16 -12.44 5.75
CA ASP A 145 23.13 -11.58 5.05
C ASP A 145 22.53 -10.21 4.73
N VAL A 146 23.18 -9.17 5.24
CA VAL A 146 22.75 -7.77 5.00
C VAL A 146 22.77 -7.38 3.51
N SER A 147 23.65 -7.99 2.72
CA SER A 147 23.75 -7.73 1.29
C SER A 147 22.51 -8.24 0.55
N ASP A 148 22.01 -9.43 0.91
CA ASP A 148 20.77 -9.98 0.36
C ASP A 148 19.56 -9.13 0.75
N VAL A 149 19.50 -8.73 2.03
CA VAL A 149 18.44 -7.85 2.55
C VAL A 149 18.46 -6.50 1.84
N ARG A 150 19.64 -5.90 1.66
CA ARG A 150 19.79 -4.65 0.91
C ARG A 150 19.34 -4.83 -0.54
N ARG A 151 19.74 -5.93 -1.16
CA ARG A 151 19.36 -6.25 -2.55
C ARG A 151 17.86 -6.43 -2.71
N SER A 152 17.16 -7.05 -1.73
CA SER A 152 15.69 -7.19 -1.80
C SER A 152 15.01 -5.82 -1.80
N VAL A 153 15.44 -4.88 -0.96
CA VAL A 153 14.89 -3.52 -0.95
C VAL A 153 15.18 -2.78 -2.26
N GLU A 154 16.39 -2.91 -2.83
CA GLU A 154 16.73 -2.32 -4.13
C GLU A 154 15.85 -2.87 -5.27
N VAL A 155 15.65 -4.19 -5.28
CA VAL A 155 14.79 -4.84 -6.29
C VAL A 155 13.36 -4.37 -6.13
N ALA A 156 12.82 -4.37 -4.90
CA ALA A 156 11.46 -3.89 -4.65
C ALA A 156 11.26 -2.45 -5.14
N LEU A 157 12.15 -1.53 -4.75
CA LEU A 157 12.06 -0.12 -5.19
C LEU A 157 12.09 0.03 -6.72
N ARG A 158 12.92 -0.75 -7.41
CA ARG A 158 12.99 -0.73 -8.88
C ARG A 158 11.73 -1.29 -9.53
N GLU A 159 11.16 -2.37 -8.97
CA GLU A 159 9.96 -3.01 -9.53
C GLU A 159 8.69 -2.16 -9.38
N LEU A 160 8.69 -1.17 -8.47
CA LEU A 160 7.55 -0.27 -8.30
C LEU A 160 7.17 0.48 -9.57
N GLU A 161 8.15 0.87 -10.41
CA GLU A 161 7.88 1.54 -11.69
C GLU A 161 7.00 0.65 -12.58
N ARG A 162 7.28 -0.65 -12.64
CA ARG A 162 6.51 -1.62 -13.41
C ARG A 162 5.14 -1.89 -12.79
N THR A 163 5.08 -2.18 -11.49
CA THR A 163 3.84 -2.60 -10.84
C THR A 163 2.82 -1.47 -10.75
N PHE A 164 3.25 -0.23 -10.59
CA PHE A 164 2.38 0.95 -10.68
C PHE A 164 1.92 1.28 -12.11
N GLY A 165 2.50 0.66 -13.13
CA GLY A 165 2.04 0.78 -14.52
C GLY A 165 0.62 0.27 -14.76
N GLU A 166 0.06 -0.52 -13.86
CA GLU A 166 -1.30 -1.04 -13.92
C GLU A 166 -2.26 -0.38 -12.92
N VAL A 167 -1.92 0.81 -12.45
CA VAL A 167 -2.79 1.68 -11.65
C VAL A 167 -3.26 2.83 -12.52
N TYR A 168 -4.56 2.91 -12.74
CA TYR A 168 -5.23 3.91 -13.58
C TYR A 168 -6.11 4.78 -12.72
N MET A 169 -5.99 6.10 -12.83
CA MET A 169 -6.68 7.06 -11.97
C MET A 169 -7.33 8.18 -12.78
N ASN A 170 -8.43 8.68 -12.25
CA ASN A 170 -9.02 9.98 -12.57
C ASN A 170 -9.49 10.67 -11.27
N GLU A 171 -10.20 11.79 -11.38
CA GLU A 171 -10.71 12.54 -10.24
C GLU A 171 -11.77 11.80 -9.41
N ALA A 172 -12.39 10.76 -9.97
CA ALA A 172 -13.43 9.98 -9.29
C ALA A 172 -12.87 8.79 -8.50
N GLY A 173 -11.74 8.23 -8.93
CA GLY A 173 -11.18 7.05 -8.26
C GLY A 173 -10.07 6.38 -9.04
N HIS A 174 -9.89 5.07 -8.80
CA HIS A 174 -8.88 4.29 -9.49
C HIS A 174 -9.35 2.86 -9.82
N VAL A 175 -8.73 2.30 -10.84
CA VAL A 175 -8.73 0.89 -11.19
C VAL A 175 -7.30 0.40 -11.09
N GLU A 176 -7.10 -0.68 -10.38
CA GLU A 176 -5.79 -1.32 -10.24
C GLU A 176 -5.92 -2.79 -10.64
N VAL A 177 -4.99 -3.27 -11.43
CA VAL A 177 -4.86 -4.69 -11.73
C VAL A 177 -3.40 -5.10 -11.60
N GLN A 178 -3.16 -6.33 -11.12
CA GLN A 178 -1.83 -6.91 -11.04
C GLN A 178 -1.86 -8.33 -11.59
N TYR A 179 -0.76 -8.76 -12.16
CA TYR A 179 -0.60 -10.10 -12.71
C TYR A 179 0.83 -10.60 -12.54
N THR A 180 0.96 -11.86 -12.11
CA THR A 180 2.19 -12.63 -12.25
C THR A 180 1.89 -14.03 -12.73
N ALA A 181 2.75 -14.59 -13.57
CA ALA A 181 2.63 -15.99 -14.02
C ALA A 181 2.98 -16.98 -12.90
N ARG A 182 3.65 -16.53 -11.84
CA ARG A 182 4.12 -17.36 -10.74
C ARG A 182 4.12 -16.55 -9.44
N ALA A 183 3.16 -16.82 -8.57
CA ALA A 183 3.10 -16.25 -7.22
C ALA A 183 4.26 -16.78 -6.37
N GLY A 184 4.91 -15.89 -5.66
CA GLY A 184 5.94 -16.19 -4.68
C GLY A 184 5.44 -15.95 -3.26
N GLU A 185 6.38 -15.89 -2.31
CA GLU A 185 6.12 -15.85 -0.87
C GLU A 185 5.29 -14.63 -0.43
N ALA A 186 5.55 -13.45 -1.00
CA ALA A 186 4.82 -12.24 -0.62
C ALA A 186 3.32 -12.34 -0.94
N LEU A 187 2.96 -12.91 -2.08
CA LEU A 187 1.58 -13.12 -2.49
C LEU A 187 0.90 -14.22 -1.68
N VAL A 188 1.63 -15.28 -1.33
CA VAL A 188 1.14 -16.32 -0.40
C VAL A 188 0.83 -15.70 0.96
N THR A 189 1.74 -14.91 1.50
CA THR A 189 1.60 -14.27 2.81
C THR A 189 0.45 -13.25 2.84
N ALA A 190 0.34 -12.41 1.81
CA ALA A 190 -0.66 -11.33 1.77
C ALA A 190 -2.08 -11.84 1.46
N PHE A 191 -2.20 -12.82 0.57
CA PHE A 191 -3.48 -13.19 -0.04
C PHE A 191 -3.84 -14.68 0.11
N GLY A 192 -2.93 -15.52 0.61
CA GLY A 192 -3.17 -16.96 0.72
C GLY A 192 -3.25 -17.70 -0.62
N THR A 193 -2.70 -17.10 -1.69
CA THR A 193 -2.70 -17.73 -3.02
C THR A 193 -1.80 -18.96 -3.04
N PRO A 194 -2.11 -19.99 -3.87
CA PRO A 194 -1.20 -21.12 -4.04
C PRO A 194 0.15 -20.70 -4.61
N GLU A 195 1.23 -21.08 -3.95
CA GLU A 195 2.60 -20.79 -4.39
C GLU A 195 2.88 -21.40 -5.78
N GLY A 196 3.61 -20.67 -6.62
CA GLY A 196 4.03 -21.12 -7.94
C GLY A 196 2.94 -21.12 -9.01
N LYS A 197 1.68 -20.83 -8.66
CA LYS A 197 0.58 -20.63 -9.62
C LYS A 197 0.54 -19.20 -10.11
N ALA A 198 -0.13 -18.96 -11.24
CA ALA A 198 -0.41 -17.60 -11.67
C ALA A 198 -1.39 -16.93 -10.72
N PHE A 199 -1.20 -15.64 -10.53
CA PHE A 199 -2.01 -14.81 -9.64
C PHE A 199 -2.44 -13.53 -10.34
N GLY A 200 -3.68 -13.11 -10.09
CA GLY A 200 -4.24 -11.84 -10.51
C GLY A 200 -4.90 -11.12 -9.35
N LEU A 201 -4.61 -9.84 -9.21
CA LEU A 201 -5.26 -8.91 -8.30
C LEU A 201 -6.07 -7.91 -9.12
N ILE A 202 -7.31 -7.69 -8.73
CA ILE A 202 -8.25 -6.78 -9.41
C ILE A 202 -8.88 -5.91 -8.34
N VAL A 203 -8.68 -4.60 -8.44
CA VAL A 203 -9.18 -3.61 -7.48
C VAL A 203 -9.95 -2.51 -8.21
N GLY A 204 -11.17 -2.27 -7.79
CA GLY A 204 -11.98 -1.14 -8.23
C GLY A 204 -12.35 -0.26 -7.04
N ALA A 205 -11.89 1.01 -7.04
CA ALA A 205 -12.11 1.93 -5.95
C ALA A 205 -11.93 3.39 -6.36
N PRO A 206 -12.54 4.31 -5.63
CA PRO A 206 -14.00 4.38 -5.47
C PRO A 206 -14.69 4.72 -6.80
N PRO A 207 -15.93 4.40 -6.99
CA PRO A 207 -16.83 3.69 -6.08
C PRO A 207 -16.67 2.17 -6.20
N ALA A 208 -16.82 1.46 -5.08
CA ALA A 208 -16.71 0.00 -4.99
C ALA A 208 -17.61 -0.78 -5.97
N ALA A 209 -18.69 -0.16 -6.44
CA ALA A 209 -19.58 -0.73 -7.46
C ALA A 209 -18.84 -1.14 -8.73
N ILE A 210 -17.81 -0.38 -9.14
CA ILE A 210 -16.97 -0.69 -10.31
C ILE A 210 -16.24 -2.03 -10.06
N GLY A 211 -15.68 -2.22 -8.88
CA GLY A 211 -14.97 -3.45 -8.51
C GLY A 211 -15.86 -4.69 -8.51
N VAL A 212 -17.15 -4.57 -8.16
CA VAL A 212 -18.11 -5.69 -8.27
C VAL A 212 -18.27 -6.12 -9.73
N VAL A 213 -18.42 -5.17 -10.65
CA VAL A 213 -18.54 -5.47 -12.09
C VAL A 213 -17.25 -6.05 -12.65
N MET A 214 -16.10 -5.51 -12.24
CA MET A 214 -14.80 -6.03 -12.62
C MET A 214 -14.62 -7.48 -12.15
N ALA A 215 -15.01 -7.80 -10.92
CA ALA A 215 -14.92 -9.15 -10.36
C ALA A 215 -15.80 -10.13 -11.15
N ASP A 216 -17.06 -9.80 -11.42
CA ASP A 216 -17.98 -10.62 -12.20
C ASP A 216 -17.46 -10.84 -13.62
N THR A 217 -16.95 -9.78 -14.26
CA THR A 217 -16.36 -9.86 -15.61
C THR A 217 -15.13 -10.77 -15.64
N ALA A 218 -14.26 -10.67 -14.65
CA ALA A 218 -13.05 -11.50 -14.56
C ALA A 218 -13.39 -13.00 -14.58
N VAL A 219 -14.24 -13.44 -13.64
CA VAL A 219 -14.57 -14.87 -13.50
C VAL A 219 -15.45 -15.43 -14.63
N LYS A 220 -16.14 -14.56 -15.37
CA LYS A 220 -16.90 -14.96 -16.58
C LYS A 220 -16.04 -15.03 -17.83
N SER A 221 -14.93 -14.32 -17.87
CA SER A 221 -14.09 -14.19 -19.07
C SER A 221 -13.09 -15.33 -19.25
N ALA A 222 -12.75 -16.06 -18.18
CA ALA A 222 -11.79 -17.16 -18.20
C ALA A 222 -12.03 -18.14 -17.04
N ASN A 223 -11.53 -19.38 -17.18
CA ASN A 223 -11.61 -20.39 -16.14
C ASN A 223 -10.50 -20.15 -15.09
N VAL A 224 -10.86 -19.45 -14.02
CA VAL A 224 -9.96 -19.07 -12.91
C VAL A 224 -10.59 -19.43 -11.57
N ASP A 225 -9.75 -19.70 -10.58
CA ASP A 225 -10.15 -19.94 -9.20
C ASP A 225 -10.17 -18.62 -8.43
N MET A 226 -11.26 -18.33 -7.72
CA MET A 226 -11.29 -17.21 -6.76
C MET A 226 -10.52 -17.61 -5.51
N VAL A 227 -9.45 -16.88 -5.19
CA VAL A 227 -8.67 -17.04 -3.96
C VAL A 227 -9.26 -16.20 -2.84
N GLY A 228 -9.67 -14.97 -3.15
CA GLY A 228 -10.26 -14.06 -2.19
C GLY A 228 -11.18 -13.04 -2.83
N TYR A 229 -12.09 -12.51 -2.01
CA TYR A 229 -12.95 -11.39 -2.37
C TYR A 229 -13.14 -10.51 -1.13
N ARG A 230 -12.81 -9.25 -1.24
CA ARG A 230 -12.98 -8.26 -0.17
C ARG A 230 -13.84 -7.11 -0.64
N SER A 231 -14.82 -6.75 0.19
CA SER A 231 -15.73 -5.62 -0.03
C SER A 231 -15.50 -4.56 1.06
N PRO A 232 -16.09 -3.35 0.96
CA PRO A 232 -15.96 -2.32 1.98
C PRO A 232 -16.26 -2.79 3.41
N SER A 233 -17.17 -3.74 3.59
CA SER A 233 -17.49 -4.30 4.90
C SER A 233 -16.41 -5.21 5.47
N SER A 234 -15.66 -5.91 4.62
CA SER A 234 -14.59 -6.82 5.04
C SER A 234 -13.23 -6.15 5.11
N SER A 235 -12.98 -5.14 4.28
CA SER A 235 -11.75 -4.36 4.31
C SER A 235 -11.72 -3.33 5.44
N ALA A 236 -12.90 -3.01 6.01
CA ALA A 236 -13.13 -2.03 7.09
C ALA A 236 -12.63 -0.60 6.80
N MET A 237 -12.12 -0.30 5.61
CA MET A 237 -11.28 0.87 5.43
C MET A 237 -11.47 1.66 4.16
N CYS A 238 -11.85 1.04 3.04
CA CYS A 238 -11.86 1.69 1.74
C CYS A 238 -13.17 1.43 1.00
N ASN A 239 -13.60 2.39 0.19
CA ASN A 239 -14.73 2.20 -0.72
C ASN A 239 -14.25 1.48 -1.99
N GLU A 240 -13.77 0.25 -1.80
CA GLU A 240 -13.20 -0.58 -2.86
C GLU A 240 -13.69 -2.03 -2.79
N VAL A 241 -13.60 -2.73 -3.90
CA VAL A 241 -13.71 -4.19 -3.97
C VAL A 241 -12.40 -4.74 -4.51
N THR A 242 -11.89 -5.75 -3.85
CA THR A 242 -10.68 -6.48 -4.26
C THR A 242 -11.05 -7.93 -4.55
N LEU A 243 -10.65 -8.41 -5.72
CA LEU A 243 -10.75 -9.81 -6.12
C LEU A 243 -9.34 -10.37 -6.34
N GLU A 244 -9.04 -11.48 -5.70
CA GLU A 244 -7.83 -12.27 -5.92
C GLU A 244 -8.18 -13.56 -6.66
N ILE A 245 -7.47 -13.83 -7.77
CA ILE A 245 -7.69 -15.01 -8.61
C ILE A 245 -6.38 -15.78 -8.85
N SER A 246 -6.50 -17.08 -9.06
CA SER A 246 -5.39 -17.97 -9.41
C SER A 246 -5.81 -18.95 -10.50
N GLY A 247 -4.86 -19.65 -11.10
CA GLY A 247 -5.13 -20.64 -12.13
C GLY A 247 -4.02 -20.75 -13.17
N ASP A 248 -4.41 -21.10 -14.39
CA ASP A 248 -3.49 -21.12 -15.52
C ASP A 248 -3.09 -19.69 -15.92
N ALA A 249 -1.82 -19.48 -16.25
CA ALA A 249 -1.25 -18.17 -16.53
C ALA A 249 -2.01 -17.39 -17.62
N GLY A 250 -2.41 -18.08 -18.70
CA GLY A 250 -3.19 -17.46 -19.78
C GLY A 250 -4.59 -17.08 -19.35
N ALA A 251 -5.25 -17.95 -18.58
CA ALA A 251 -6.60 -17.70 -18.06
C ALA A 251 -6.62 -16.53 -17.08
N VAL A 252 -5.68 -16.50 -16.10
CA VAL A 252 -5.55 -15.39 -15.14
C VAL A 252 -5.25 -14.08 -15.87
N LYS A 253 -4.32 -14.07 -16.83
CA LYS A 253 -4.01 -12.87 -17.63
C LYS A 253 -5.23 -12.36 -18.38
N GLN A 254 -6.02 -13.26 -19.00
CA GLN A 254 -7.24 -12.90 -19.74
C GLN A 254 -8.29 -12.30 -18.78
N ALA A 255 -8.51 -12.92 -17.62
CA ALA A 255 -9.45 -12.42 -16.61
C ALA A 255 -9.09 -11.02 -16.12
N VAL A 256 -7.80 -10.79 -15.81
CA VAL A 256 -7.29 -9.49 -15.37
C VAL A 256 -7.48 -8.42 -16.46
N LYS A 257 -7.18 -8.73 -17.73
CA LYS A 257 -7.40 -7.80 -18.85
C LYS A 257 -8.86 -7.44 -19.02
N ALA A 258 -9.75 -8.43 -19.03
CA ALA A 258 -11.19 -8.20 -19.18
C ALA A 258 -11.75 -7.33 -18.03
N ALA A 259 -11.33 -7.58 -16.81
CA ALA A 259 -11.70 -6.75 -15.66
C ALA A 259 -11.17 -5.32 -15.77
N ARG A 260 -9.90 -5.15 -16.14
CA ARG A 260 -9.31 -3.82 -16.38
C ARG A 260 -10.12 -3.03 -17.39
N ASP A 261 -10.38 -3.63 -18.54
CA ASP A 261 -11.00 -2.94 -19.66
C ASP A 261 -12.42 -2.46 -19.32
N VAL A 262 -13.24 -3.29 -18.63
CA VAL A 262 -14.56 -2.86 -18.16
C VAL A 262 -14.47 -1.82 -17.04
N GLY A 263 -13.51 -1.96 -16.13
CA GLY A 263 -13.27 -1.02 -15.04
C GLY A 263 -12.91 0.37 -15.54
N LEU A 264 -12.06 0.47 -16.55
CA LEU A 264 -11.66 1.74 -17.16
C LEU A 264 -12.84 2.45 -17.84
N VAL A 265 -13.67 1.71 -18.59
CA VAL A 265 -14.89 2.26 -19.21
C VAL A 265 -15.85 2.80 -18.13
N LEU A 266 -16.05 2.06 -17.05
CA LEU A 266 -16.95 2.50 -15.98
C LEU A 266 -16.38 3.71 -15.23
N LEU A 267 -15.08 3.72 -14.93
CA LEU A 267 -14.44 4.84 -14.23
C LEU A 267 -14.48 6.13 -15.08
N GLU A 268 -14.34 6.03 -16.40
CA GLU A 268 -14.44 7.16 -17.32
C GLU A 268 -15.85 7.79 -17.34
N THR A 269 -16.91 7.03 -17.05
CA THR A 269 -18.27 7.60 -16.94
C THR A 269 -18.42 8.58 -15.77
N MET A 270 -17.50 8.58 -14.83
CA MET A 270 -17.54 9.39 -13.61
C MET A 270 -16.55 10.55 -13.61
N GLY A 271 -15.72 10.67 -14.64
CA GLY A 271 -14.70 11.70 -14.71
C GLY A 271 -13.98 11.75 -16.05
N SER A 272 -12.75 12.22 -16.05
CA SER A 272 -11.89 12.19 -17.23
C SER A 272 -11.44 10.77 -17.59
N THR A 273 -10.92 10.58 -18.80
CA THR A 273 -10.29 9.30 -19.20
C THR A 273 -9.22 8.90 -18.19
N PRO A 274 -9.33 7.72 -17.54
CA PRO A 274 -8.36 7.29 -16.57
C PRO A 274 -6.95 7.15 -17.17
N LYS A 275 -5.95 7.63 -16.44
CA LYS A 275 -4.55 7.57 -16.87
C LYS A 275 -3.78 6.65 -15.92
N ASN A 276 -2.92 5.81 -16.50
CA ASN A 276 -1.99 5.02 -15.68
C ASN A 276 -0.86 5.90 -15.12
N ILE A 277 -0.36 5.49 -13.96
CA ILE A 277 0.72 6.21 -13.27
C ILE A 277 2.08 5.92 -13.94
N GLY A 278 2.24 4.72 -14.51
CA GLY A 278 3.45 4.28 -15.20
C GLY A 278 3.14 3.71 -16.59
N SER A 279 3.89 2.70 -16.99
CA SER A 279 3.70 1.99 -18.25
C SER A 279 3.09 0.61 -18.01
N SER A 280 1.96 0.31 -18.67
CA SER A 280 1.31 -1.00 -18.56
C SER A 280 2.26 -2.14 -18.96
N TYR A 281 2.30 -3.21 -18.19
CA TYR A 281 3.04 -4.45 -18.46
C TYR A 281 2.12 -5.64 -18.76
N ILE A 282 0.83 -5.52 -18.55
CA ILE A 282 -0.18 -6.54 -18.86
C ILE A 282 -0.68 -6.31 -20.29
N ILE A 283 0.07 -6.77 -21.27
CA ILE A 283 -0.18 -6.60 -22.69
C ILE A 283 -0.98 -7.79 -23.25
#